data_3a9046a80fdd6d5a50544f566551f0a2
#
_entry.id   3a9046a80fdd6d5a50544f566551f0a2
#
_cell.length_a   1.000
_cell.length_b   1.000
_cell.length_c   1.000
_cell.angle_alpha   90.00
_cell.angle_beta   90.00
_cell.angle_gamma   90.00
#
_symmetry.space_group_name_H-M   'P 1'
#
loop_
_entity.id
_entity.type
_entity.pdbx_description
1 polymer ?
#
loop_
_entity_poly.entity_id
_entity_poly.type
_entity_poly.pdbx_seq_one_letter_code
_entity_poly.pdbx_strand_id
1 'polypeptide(L)'
;MKKILSLTLALAMIGTILSGCGSKDAATKTPAENTQQTAPVQQEQSQTEKALALINTFATGDTDTARSLLADGYIQHNLAYGTGADAFIGSVEYLASADVKTTVNNIRAFEDGDKVFLQTVYNFAGAGEQVAFDIFRFDENGKIAEHWDNLAALAEPNPSGHTQTDGTMEVTDLDKTEENRELVKNFL
;
A
#
# COMPACT_ATOMS: atom_id res chain seq x y z
N MET A 1 -11.87 -43.64 15.64
CA MET A 1 -13.21 -44.07 16.11
C MET A 1 -13.91 -42.86 16.73
N LYS A 2 -15.16 -42.64 16.35
CA LYS A 2 -16.18 -41.68 16.87
C LYS A 2 -16.01 -40.23 16.37
N LYS A 3 -16.93 -39.61 15.75
CA LYS A 3 -18.27 -39.80 15.11
C LYS A 3 -18.76 -38.37 14.86
N ILE A 4 -19.21 -38.16 13.68
CA ILE A 4 -19.93 -37.03 13.07
C ILE A 4 -21.18 -36.70 13.90
N LEU A 5 -21.51 -35.40 14.01
CA LEU A 5 -22.90 -34.98 14.22
C LEU A 5 -23.21 -33.73 13.38
N SER A 6 -23.97 -33.99 12.32
CA SER A 6 -24.65 -33.03 11.46
C SER A 6 -25.92 -32.59 12.15
N LEU A 7 -26.26 -31.31 12.15
CA LEU A 7 -27.60 -30.84 12.55
C LEU A 7 -28.15 -29.88 11.49
N THR A 8 -29.04 -30.43 10.68
CA THR A 8 -29.92 -29.69 9.75
C THR A 8 -31.13 -29.19 10.53
N LEU A 9 -31.46 -27.91 10.40
CA LEU A 9 -32.74 -27.37 10.87
C LEU A 9 -33.52 -26.77 9.69
N ALA A 10 -34.58 -27.44 9.32
CA ALA A 10 -35.61 -26.96 8.40
C ALA A 10 -36.62 -26.11 9.18
N LEU A 11 -37.02 -24.97 8.66
CA LEU A 11 -38.15 -24.21 9.19
C LEU A 11 -39.22 -24.00 8.13
N ALA A 12 -40.42 -24.46 8.47
CA ALA A 12 -41.61 -24.50 7.65
C ALA A 12 -42.29 -23.11 7.57
N MET A 13 -42.88 -22.86 6.43
CA MET A 13 -43.84 -21.77 6.18
C MET A 13 -45.21 -22.07 6.77
N ILE A 14 -45.84 -21.04 7.33
CA ILE A 14 -47.28 -21.02 7.55
C ILE A 14 -47.84 -19.74 6.93
N GLY A 15 -48.65 -19.92 5.93
CA GLY A 15 -49.45 -18.88 5.31
C GLY A 15 -50.80 -18.74 6.04
N THR A 16 -51.29 -17.53 6.13
CA THR A 16 -52.70 -17.25 6.40
C THR A 16 -53.22 -16.17 5.46
N ILE A 17 -54.21 -16.57 4.70
CA ILE A 17 -55.02 -15.72 3.81
C ILE A 17 -56.24 -15.23 4.64
N LEU A 18 -56.48 -13.93 4.64
CA LEU A 18 -57.81 -13.41 5.02
C LEU A 18 -58.25 -12.36 4.01
N SER A 19 -59.32 -12.69 3.32
CA SER A 19 -60.09 -11.79 2.47
C SER A 19 -60.90 -10.79 3.29
N GLY A 20 -60.91 -9.55 2.89
CA GLY A 20 -61.82 -8.51 3.38
C GLY A 20 -62.09 -7.50 2.30
N CYS A 21 -63.32 -7.45 1.82
CA CYS A 21 -63.86 -6.57 0.77
C CYS A 21 -64.30 -5.24 1.39
N GLY A 22 -64.07 -4.10 0.72
CA GLY A 22 -64.87 -2.91 0.97
C GLY A 22 -64.19 -1.57 0.77
N SER A 23 -64.63 -0.87 -0.28
CA SER A 23 -64.82 0.57 -0.46
C SER A 23 -63.64 1.45 -0.89
N LYS A 24 -63.89 2.12 -1.97
CA LYS A 24 -63.16 3.18 -2.68
C LYS A 24 -62.82 4.37 -1.79
N ASP A 25 -61.58 4.78 -1.84
CA ASP A 25 -61.23 6.19 -1.86
C ASP A 25 -59.83 6.37 -2.47
N ALA A 26 -59.72 7.38 -3.32
CA ALA A 26 -58.49 7.70 -4.07
C ALA A 26 -57.43 8.30 -3.15
N ALA A 27 -56.29 7.60 -2.99
CA ALA A 27 -55.12 8.16 -2.35
C ALA A 27 -53.91 7.97 -3.29
N THR A 28 -53.26 9.08 -3.53
CA THR A 28 -52.06 9.38 -4.28
C THR A 28 -50.96 8.35 -4.01
N LYS A 29 -50.48 7.68 -5.06
CA LYS A 29 -49.33 6.77 -5.00
C LYS A 29 -48.06 7.64 -4.85
N THR A 30 -47.46 7.63 -3.68
CA THR A 30 -46.07 8.00 -3.49
C THR A 30 -45.17 6.88 -4.00
N PRO A 31 -44.18 7.13 -4.88
CA PRO A 31 -43.24 6.08 -5.29
C PRO A 31 -42.41 5.67 -4.08
N ALA A 32 -42.30 4.38 -3.84
CA ALA A 32 -41.39 3.82 -2.88
C ALA A 32 -39.95 4.15 -3.33
N GLU A 33 -39.25 4.91 -2.53
CA GLU A 33 -37.85 5.23 -2.68
C GLU A 33 -37.05 3.95 -2.51
N ASN A 34 -36.54 3.42 -3.62
CA ASN A 34 -35.65 2.26 -3.64
C ASN A 34 -34.27 2.73 -3.16
N THR A 35 -34.04 2.69 -1.85
CA THR A 35 -32.72 2.95 -1.28
C THR A 35 -31.84 1.75 -1.64
N GLN A 36 -31.21 1.78 -2.81
CA GLN A 36 -30.07 0.94 -3.11
C GLN A 36 -28.94 1.39 -2.18
N GLN A 37 -28.70 0.61 -1.15
CA GLN A 37 -27.54 0.71 -0.29
C GLN A 37 -26.33 0.31 -1.12
N THR A 38 -25.67 1.32 -1.72
CA THR A 38 -24.38 1.12 -2.39
C THR A 38 -23.38 0.67 -1.32
N ALA A 39 -22.85 -0.54 -1.50
CA ALA A 39 -21.71 -0.99 -0.72
C ALA A 39 -20.58 0.06 -0.83
N PRO A 40 -19.78 0.29 0.24
CA PRO A 40 -18.68 1.22 0.18
C PRO A 40 -17.74 0.77 -0.95
N VAL A 41 -17.51 1.65 -1.92
CA VAL A 41 -16.45 1.47 -2.92
C VAL A 41 -15.16 1.51 -2.13
N GLN A 42 -14.49 0.37 -1.97
CA GLN A 42 -13.12 0.34 -1.49
C GLN A 42 -12.30 1.07 -2.55
N GLN A 43 -11.80 2.24 -2.19
CA GLN A 43 -10.87 2.98 -3.02
C GLN A 43 -9.59 2.15 -3.11
N GLU A 44 -9.22 1.74 -4.32
CA GLU A 44 -7.99 1.00 -4.54
C GLU A 44 -6.80 1.88 -4.15
N GLN A 45 -5.85 1.34 -3.38
CA GLN A 45 -4.64 2.04 -2.98
C GLN A 45 -3.81 2.43 -4.20
N SER A 46 -3.28 3.65 -4.23
CA SER A 46 -2.31 4.08 -5.24
C SER A 46 -1.01 3.26 -5.15
N GLN A 47 -0.20 3.27 -6.20
CA GLN A 47 1.10 2.60 -6.17
C GLN A 47 2.00 3.21 -5.08
N THR A 48 1.95 4.53 -4.90
CA THR A 48 2.66 5.23 -3.82
C THR A 48 2.23 4.72 -2.43
N GLU A 49 0.93 4.59 -2.17
CA GLU A 49 0.43 4.06 -0.90
C GLU A 49 0.88 2.62 -0.66
N LYS A 50 0.89 1.78 -1.70
CA LYS A 50 1.38 0.40 -1.64
C LYS A 50 2.89 0.34 -1.35
N ALA A 51 3.71 1.17 -2.01
CA ALA A 51 5.14 1.23 -1.77
C ALA A 51 5.46 1.69 -0.34
N LEU A 52 4.77 2.72 0.16
CA LEU A 52 4.90 3.20 1.53
C LEU A 52 4.46 2.14 2.55
N ALA A 53 3.36 1.43 2.27
CA ALA A 53 2.91 0.33 3.12
C ALA A 53 3.95 -0.80 3.17
N LEU A 54 4.57 -1.15 2.03
CA LEU A 54 5.61 -2.19 1.97
C LEU A 54 6.81 -1.83 2.83
N ILE A 55 7.41 -0.65 2.66
CA ILE A 55 8.59 -0.25 3.46
C ILE A 55 8.26 -0.13 4.95
N ASN A 56 7.03 0.28 5.29
CA ASN A 56 6.60 0.39 6.68
C ASN A 56 6.52 -0.97 7.39
N THR A 57 6.44 -2.09 6.64
CA THR A 57 6.48 -3.43 7.23
C THR A 57 7.79 -3.71 7.96
N PHE A 58 8.90 -3.07 7.60
CA PHE A 58 10.17 -3.14 8.35
C PHE A 58 10.05 -2.62 9.78
N ALA A 59 9.17 -1.63 10.02
CA ALA A 59 8.93 -1.09 11.35
C ALA A 59 7.85 -1.86 12.11
N THR A 60 6.81 -2.34 11.42
CA THR A 60 5.65 -2.99 12.03
C THR A 60 5.81 -4.50 12.22
N GLY A 61 6.61 -5.15 11.38
CA GLY A 61 6.71 -6.61 11.32
C GLY A 61 5.52 -7.27 10.63
N ASP A 62 4.69 -6.51 9.89
CA ASP A 62 3.48 -7.03 9.23
C ASP A 62 3.84 -7.79 7.95
N THR A 63 4.10 -9.08 8.10
CA THR A 63 4.44 -9.99 6.99
C THR A 63 3.26 -10.26 6.06
N ASP A 64 2.03 -10.21 6.55
CA ASP A 64 0.83 -10.44 5.72
C ASP A 64 0.65 -9.29 4.74
N THR A 65 0.77 -8.06 5.21
CA THR A 65 0.77 -6.88 4.33
C THR A 65 1.90 -6.95 3.32
N ALA A 66 3.14 -7.24 3.73
CA ALA A 66 4.27 -7.36 2.81
C ALA A 66 3.99 -8.41 1.72
N ARG A 67 3.55 -9.61 2.09
CA ARG A 67 3.22 -10.68 1.15
C ARG A 67 2.09 -10.30 0.21
N SER A 68 1.10 -9.58 0.67
CA SER A 68 -0.04 -9.15 -0.14
C SER A 68 0.35 -8.14 -1.23
N LEU A 69 1.41 -7.37 -1.02
CA LEU A 69 1.87 -6.32 -1.93
C LEU A 69 2.88 -6.80 -2.97
N LEU A 70 3.65 -7.84 -2.67
CA LEU A 70 4.70 -8.35 -3.54
C LEU A 70 4.13 -9.28 -4.63
N ALA A 71 4.74 -9.22 -5.83
CA ALA A 71 4.49 -10.20 -6.88
C ALA A 71 5.18 -11.53 -6.56
N ASP A 72 4.65 -12.65 -7.08
CA ASP A 72 5.24 -13.98 -6.90
C ASP A 72 6.69 -14.06 -7.41
N GLY A 73 6.99 -13.33 -8.49
CA GLY A 73 8.32 -13.25 -9.11
C GLY A 73 9.12 -12.01 -8.69
N TYR A 74 8.88 -11.44 -7.49
CA TYR A 74 9.56 -10.24 -7.01
C TYR A 74 11.08 -10.34 -7.09
N ILE A 75 11.72 -9.30 -7.64
CA ILE A 75 13.17 -9.20 -7.81
C ILE A 75 13.72 -8.09 -6.93
N GLN A 76 14.70 -8.44 -6.08
CA GLN A 76 15.47 -7.50 -5.28
C GLN A 76 16.82 -7.23 -5.94
N HIS A 77 17.12 -5.95 -6.21
CA HIS A 77 18.40 -5.54 -6.81
C HIS A 77 19.44 -5.04 -5.81
N ASN A 78 19.07 -4.90 -4.53
CA ASN A 78 20.06 -4.67 -3.47
C ASN A 78 20.84 -5.96 -3.20
N LEU A 79 22.16 -5.90 -3.46
CA LEU A 79 23.03 -7.08 -3.37
C LEU A 79 23.27 -7.58 -1.92
N ALA A 80 22.86 -6.83 -0.92
CA ALA A 80 22.94 -7.26 0.48
C ALA A 80 21.81 -8.22 0.91
N TYR A 81 20.75 -8.32 0.09
CA TYR A 81 19.55 -9.09 0.42
C TYR A 81 19.26 -10.17 -0.63
N GLY A 82 18.56 -11.22 -0.21
CA GLY A 82 18.07 -12.24 -1.13
C GLY A 82 16.94 -11.72 -2.02
N THR A 83 16.81 -12.29 -3.22
CA THR A 83 15.69 -12.02 -4.12
C THR A 83 14.49 -12.90 -3.79
N GLY A 84 13.29 -12.47 -4.23
CA GLY A 84 12.02 -13.14 -4.01
C GLY A 84 11.26 -12.67 -2.77
N ALA A 85 9.94 -12.84 -2.81
CA ALA A 85 9.06 -12.40 -1.74
C ALA A 85 9.40 -13.02 -0.37
N ASP A 86 9.78 -14.29 -0.34
CA ASP A 86 10.13 -14.97 0.92
C ASP A 86 11.40 -14.39 1.57
N ALA A 87 12.38 -13.95 0.76
CA ALA A 87 13.57 -13.28 1.29
C ALA A 87 13.22 -11.90 1.88
N PHE A 88 12.33 -11.15 1.24
CA PHE A 88 11.83 -9.89 1.79
C PHE A 88 11.09 -10.11 3.12
N ILE A 89 10.18 -11.09 3.18
CA ILE A 89 9.45 -11.47 4.40
C ILE A 89 10.42 -11.83 5.52
N GLY A 90 11.44 -12.66 5.22
CA GLY A 90 12.47 -13.00 6.21
C GLY A 90 13.22 -11.78 6.77
N SER A 91 13.43 -10.74 5.95
CA SER A 91 14.01 -9.47 6.41
C SER A 91 13.05 -8.72 7.34
N VAL A 92 11.75 -8.69 7.04
CA VAL A 92 10.73 -8.10 7.92
C VAL A 92 10.69 -8.82 9.27
N GLU A 93 10.67 -10.14 9.27
CA GLU A 93 10.68 -10.96 10.50
C GLU A 93 11.95 -10.73 11.33
N TYR A 94 13.11 -10.70 10.67
CA TYR A 94 14.38 -10.43 11.33
C TYR A 94 14.37 -9.08 12.05
N LEU A 95 13.97 -8.00 11.36
CA LEU A 95 13.90 -6.65 11.92
C LEU A 95 12.87 -6.54 13.04
N ALA A 96 11.73 -7.22 12.91
CA ALA A 96 10.70 -7.26 13.93
C ALA A 96 11.18 -7.97 15.21
N SER A 97 12.08 -8.94 15.10
CA SER A 97 12.65 -9.69 16.24
C SER A 97 13.71 -8.90 17.02
N ALA A 98 14.25 -7.81 16.47
CA ALA A 98 15.29 -7.03 17.10
C ALA A 98 14.79 -6.30 18.36
N ASP A 99 15.67 -6.14 19.36
CA ASP A 99 15.37 -5.40 20.59
C ASP A 99 15.10 -3.91 20.30
N VAL A 100 15.92 -3.29 19.46
CA VAL A 100 15.74 -1.94 18.97
C VAL A 100 14.89 -1.99 17.70
N LYS A 101 13.77 -1.32 17.71
CA LYS A 101 12.84 -1.35 16.58
C LYS A 101 13.33 -0.48 15.43
N THR A 102 13.09 -0.96 14.22
CA THR A 102 13.32 -0.20 12.99
C THR A 102 12.41 1.01 12.94
N THR A 103 12.94 2.13 12.50
CA THR A 103 12.14 3.31 12.14
C THR A 103 12.19 3.55 10.65
N VAL A 104 11.07 4.00 10.09
CA VAL A 104 10.89 4.34 8.69
C VAL A 104 10.27 5.72 8.63
N ASN A 105 11.00 6.68 8.09
CA ASN A 105 10.54 8.06 7.92
C ASN A 105 10.65 8.46 6.45
N ASN A 106 9.54 8.34 5.71
CA ASN A 106 9.50 8.77 4.32
C ASN A 106 9.53 10.31 4.24
N ILE A 107 10.43 10.84 3.44
CA ILE A 107 10.63 12.27 3.23
C ILE A 107 9.79 12.74 2.04
N ARG A 108 9.86 12.01 0.91
CA ARG A 108 9.11 12.32 -0.30
C ARG A 108 8.87 11.09 -1.14
N ALA A 109 7.81 11.14 -1.93
CA ALA A 109 7.41 10.08 -2.85
C ALA A 109 6.98 10.69 -4.19
N PHE A 110 7.34 10.04 -5.28
CA PHE A 110 6.93 10.39 -6.64
C PHE A 110 6.47 9.13 -7.38
N GLU A 111 5.44 9.26 -8.19
CA GLU A 111 4.91 8.19 -9.02
C GLU A 111 4.99 8.60 -10.48
N ASP A 112 5.56 7.73 -11.34
CA ASP A 112 5.61 7.92 -12.79
C ASP A 112 5.38 6.58 -13.51
N GLY A 113 4.20 6.44 -14.13
CA GLY A 113 3.79 5.23 -14.82
C GLY A 113 3.69 4.02 -13.90
N ASP A 114 4.53 3.01 -14.15
CA ASP A 114 4.60 1.78 -13.35
C ASP A 114 5.61 1.85 -12.19
N LYS A 115 6.14 3.03 -11.90
CA LYS A 115 7.22 3.19 -10.91
C LYS A 115 6.87 4.19 -9.82
N VAL A 116 7.35 3.86 -8.61
CA VAL A 116 7.34 4.76 -7.45
C VAL A 116 8.77 4.96 -6.99
N PHE A 117 9.14 6.22 -6.83
CA PHE A 117 10.40 6.63 -6.22
C PHE A 117 10.12 7.14 -4.81
N LEU A 118 10.88 6.65 -3.83
CA LEU A 118 10.84 7.13 -2.45
C LEU A 118 12.22 7.66 -2.02
N GLN A 119 12.21 8.73 -1.24
CA GLN A 119 13.36 9.11 -0.41
C GLN A 119 12.96 8.91 1.05
N THR A 120 13.68 8.04 1.75
CA THR A 120 13.31 7.59 3.09
C THR A 120 14.53 7.60 4.01
N VAL A 121 14.34 7.97 5.27
CA VAL A 121 15.33 7.76 6.32
C VAL A 121 14.93 6.52 7.10
N TYR A 122 15.83 5.54 7.11
CA TYR A 122 15.71 4.30 7.88
C TYR A 122 16.67 4.28 9.05
N ASN A 123 16.25 3.65 10.14
CA ASN A 123 17.18 3.16 11.18
C ASN A 123 16.85 1.70 11.43
N PHE A 124 17.53 0.80 10.72
CA PHE A 124 17.29 -0.64 10.80
C PHE A 124 17.84 -1.19 12.11
N ALA A 125 16.95 -1.62 13.01
CA ALA A 125 17.30 -2.25 14.28
C ALA A 125 18.35 -1.45 15.12
N GLY A 126 18.35 -0.13 15.00
CA GLY A 126 19.28 0.73 15.76
C GLY A 126 20.70 0.83 15.18
N ALA A 127 20.94 0.36 13.95
CA ALA A 127 22.25 0.37 13.31
C ALA A 127 22.75 1.78 12.90
N GLY A 128 21.94 2.80 13.09
CA GLY A 128 22.18 4.19 12.69
C GLY A 128 21.27 4.61 11.54
N GLU A 129 21.07 5.92 11.43
CA GLU A 129 20.21 6.48 10.39
C GLU A 129 20.89 6.44 9.02
N GLN A 130 20.12 6.04 8.03
CA GLN A 130 20.54 5.96 6.63
C GLN A 130 19.47 6.61 5.75
N VAL A 131 19.90 7.47 4.83
CA VAL A 131 19.03 7.96 3.77
C VAL A 131 19.06 6.98 2.61
N ALA A 132 17.88 6.60 2.13
CA ALA A 132 17.73 5.73 0.99
C ALA A 132 16.98 6.42 -0.15
N PHE A 133 17.32 6.00 -1.36
CA PHE A 133 16.54 6.24 -2.56
C PHE A 133 16.05 4.89 -3.07
N ASP A 134 14.77 4.65 -2.93
CA ASP A 134 14.11 3.41 -3.33
C ASP A 134 13.35 3.63 -4.64
N ILE A 135 13.41 2.68 -5.55
CA ILE A 135 12.58 2.63 -6.75
C ILE A 135 11.83 1.30 -6.75
N PHE A 136 10.51 1.35 -6.80
CA PHE A 136 9.64 0.19 -6.95
C PHE A 136 9.02 0.19 -8.32
N ARG A 137 9.02 -0.96 -9.01
CA ARG A 137 8.24 -1.18 -10.23
C ARG A 137 7.06 -2.09 -9.93
N PHE A 138 5.91 -1.71 -10.46
CA PHE A 138 4.66 -2.46 -10.34
C PHE A 138 4.40 -3.28 -11.59
N ASP A 139 3.76 -4.43 -11.43
CA ASP A 139 3.26 -5.24 -12.53
C ASP A 139 1.84 -4.83 -12.95
N GLU A 140 1.31 -5.49 -13.99
CA GLU A 140 -0.04 -5.25 -14.51
C GLU A 140 -1.17 -5.56 -13.50
N ASN A 141 -0.88 -6.33 -12.45
CA ASN A 141 -1.82 -6.66 -11.38
C ASN A 141 -1.71 -5.69 -10.20
N GLY A 142 -0.90 -4.63 -10.32
CA GLY A 142 -0.65 -3.65 -9.28
C GLY A 142 0.11 -4.22 -8.08
N LYS A 143 0.95 -5.25 -8.30
CA LYS A 143 1.88 -5.82 -7.32
C LYS A 143 3.28 -5.26 -7.53
N ILE A 144 4.06 -5.15 -6.47
CA ILE A 144 5.47 -4.73 -6.53
C ILE A 144 6.30 -5.90 -7.06
N ALA A 145 6.85 -5.73 -8.26
CA ALA A 145 7.58 -6.75 -8.99
C ALA A 145 9.09 -6.60 -8.90
N GLU A 146 9.60 -5.38 -8.71
CA GLU A 146 11.03 -5.12 -8.59
C GLU A 146 11.32 -3.96 -7.64
N HIS A 147 12.50 -4.02 -7.03
CA HIS A 147 12.99 -2.99 -6.12
C HIS A 147 14.49 -2.75 -6.33
N TRP A 148 14.85 -1.49 -6.52
CA TRP A 148 16.23 -0.98 -6.49
C TRP A 148 16.35 0.03 -5.37
N ASP A 149 17.48 0.05 -4.70
CA ASP A 149 17.78 1.05 -3.70
C ASP A 149 19.26 1.46 -3.70
N ASN A 150 19.50 2.63 -3.11
CA ASN A 150 20.81 3.09 -2.72
C ASN A 150 20.71 3.70 -1.32
N LEU A 151 21.54 3.23 -0.40
CA LEU A 151 21.57 3.70 0.98
C LEU A 151 22.93 4.34 1.28
N ALA A 152 22.88 5.45 2.02
CA ALA A 152 24.06 6.09 2.59
C ALA A 152 23.79 6.47 4.04
N ALA A 153 24.82 6.47 4.88
CA ALA A 153 24.68 6.99 6.24
C ALA A 153 24.17 8.43 6.20
N LEU A 154 23.18 8.74 7.04
CA LEU A 154 22.75 10.11 7.22
C LEU A 154 23.88 10.91 7.86
N ALA A 155 24.31 11.96 7.19
CA ALA A 155 25.43 12.79 7.61
C ALA A 155 24.96 14.13 8.17
N GLU A 156 25.80 14.70 9.04
CA GLU A 156 25.63 16.09 9.48
C GLU A 156 25.72 17.06 8.27
N PRO A 157 25.12 18.24 8.37
CA PRO A 157 25.17 19.23 7.31
C PRO A 157 26.62 19.53 6.88
N ASN A 158 26.85 19.51 5.58
CA ASN A 158 28.14 19.76 4.97
C ASN A 158 28.43 21.29 4.84
N PRO A 159 29.56 21.70 4.22
CA PRO A 159 29.86 23.12 4.01
C PRO A 159 28.83 23.93 3.23
N SER A 160 27.90 23.27 2.49
CA SER A 160 26.78 23.95 1.83
C SER A 160 25.70 24.43 2.81
N GLY A 161 25.70 23.90 4.05
CA GLY A 161 24.66 24.16 5.06
C GLY A 161 23.37 23.38 4.84
N HIS A 162 23.35 22.48 3.85
CA HIS A 162 22.18 21.65 3.53
C HIS A 162 22.33 20.23 4.07
N THR A 163 21.19 19.57 4.30
CA THR A 163 21.12 18.16 4.65
C THR A 163 20.82 17.30 3.43
N GLN A 164 20.92 15.97 3.56
CA GLN A 164 20.57 15.04 2.49
C GLN A 164 19.06 14.97 2.23
N THR A 165 18.25 15.56 3.10
CA THR A 165 16.78 15.41 3.10
C THR A 165 16.01 16.72 3.07
N ASP A 166 16.70 17.87 3.11
CA ASP A 166 16.05 19.18 3.03
C ASP A 166 15.54 19.49 1.61
N GLY A 167 14.98 20.68 1.44
CA GLY A 167 14.38 21.15 0.18
C GLY A 167 12.86 21.00 0.16
N THR A 168 12.25 21.61 -0.86
CA THR A 168 10.79 21.59 -1.01
C THR A 168 10.27 20.19 -1.30
N MET A 169 9.10 19.89 -0.72
CA MET A 169 8.30 18.70 -1.06
C MET A 169 7.03 19.07 -1.85
N GLU A 170 6.82 20.36 -2.07
CA GLU A 170 5.70 20.82 -2.88
C GLU A 170 5.95 20.50 -4.35
N VAL A 171 5.03 19.77 -4.95
CA VAL A 171 5.05 19.46 -6.39
C VAL A 171 4.38 20.62 -7.12
N THR A 172 5.15 21.33 -7.94
CA THR A 172 4.69 22.43 -8.75
C THR A 172 4.98 22.17 -10.24
N ASP A 173 4.47 23.02 -11.11
CA ASP A 173 4.78 23.01 -12.54
C ASP A 173 4.51 21.64 -13.25
N LEU A 174 3.44 20.95 -12.86
CA LEU A 174 3.06 19.67 -13.47
C LEU A 174 2.79 19.77 -14.98
N ASP A 175 2.41 20.95 -15.45
CA ASP A 175 2.23 21.28 -16.87
C ASP A 175 3.57 21.35 -17.64
N LYS A 176 4.71 21.45 -16.93
CA LYS A 176 6.06 21.46 -17.50
C LYS A 176 6.80 20.13 -17.42
N THR A 177 6.14 19.06 -17.07
CA THR A 177 6.79 17.75 -16.84
C THR A 177 7.66 17.32 -18.02
N GLU A 178 7.18 17.44 -19.26
CA GLU A 178 7.95 17.06 -20.45
C GLU A 178 9.12 18.01 -20.72
N GLU A 179 8.93 19.32 -20.55
CA GLU A 179 10.00 20.30 -20.68
C GLU A 179 11.12 20.05 -19.66
N ASN A 180 10.76 19.79 -18.41
CA ASN A 180 11.69 19.48 -17.33
C ASN A 180 12.42 18.14 -17.59
N ARG A 181 11.73 17.14 -18.12
CA ARG A 181 12.33 15.84 -18.51
C ARG A 181 13.40 16.03 -19.59
N GLU A 182 13.12 16.79 -20.64
CA GLU A 182 14.07 17.07 -21.70
C GLU A 182 15.24 17.92 -21.17
N LEU A 183 15.00 18.88 -20.29
CA LEU A 183 16.07 19.66 -19.63
C LEU A 183 17.05 18.73 -18.90
N VAL A 184 16.55 17.81 -18.09
CA VAL A 184 17.39 16.86 -17.33
C VAL A 184 18.17 15.94 -18.27
N LYS A 185 17.52 15.39 -19.32
CA LYS A 185 18.21 14.54 -20.32
C LYS A 185 19.34 15.27 -21.04
N ASN A 186 19.16 16.55 -21.32
CA ASN A 186 20.17 17.35 -22.02
C ASN A 186 21.31 17.83 -21.10
N PHE A 187 21.09 17.78 -19.78
CA PHE A 187 22.11 18.12 -18.77
C PHE A 187 23.10 16.95 -18.50
N LEU A 188 22.64 15.69 -18.60
CA LEU A 188 23.41 14.48 -18.37
C LEU A 188 24.13 14.03 -19.63
#